data_6bab85143e94b355a86382d1b3938be0
#
_entry.id   6bab85143e94b355a86382d1b3938be0
#
_cell.length_a   1.000
_cell.length_b   1.000
_cell.length_c   1.000
_cell.angle_alpha   90.00
_cell.angle_beta   90.00
_cell.angle_gamma   90.00
#
_symmetry.space_group_name_H-M   'P 1'
#
loop_
_entity.id
_entity.type
_entity.pdbx_description
1 polymer ?
#
loop_
_entity_poly.entity_id
_entity_poly.type
_entity_poly.pdbx_seq_one_letter_code
_entity_poly.pdbx_strand_id
1 'polypeptide(L)'
;MFNEPENHNGNPSRTHDDDDRAAALSAEYIGLDVESRLRRLYRDFAIDRVMVTSAFAATSAYLLHLVHRIAPQQKIYFIDTGYHFPETLAYKEHLTQLYGLTVVDVRAESWKHTFTLEDRTWEKDPNFCCSINKVEPLEQLRNDFDVWVSGLMRWQTEHRASLNVFETRNGMLKFYPLLDVSREERDRYIREHDLPFHPLVAKGY
;
A
#
# COMPACT_ATOMS: atom_id res chain seq x y z
N MET A 1 11.87 -11.42 -1.39
CA MET A 1 10.81 -11.83 -2.35
C MET A 1 9.74 -12.50 -1.51
N PHE A 2 8.69 -11.79 -1.15
CA PHE A 2 7.67 -12.31 -0.23
C PHE A 2 6.43 -12.63 -1.04
N ASN A 3 6.21 -13.94 -1.25
CA ASN A 3 4.93 -14.46 -1.71
C ASN A 3 3.97 -14.44 -0.51
N GLU A 4 2.84 -13.72 -0.63
CA GLU A 4 1.74 -13.88 0.31
C GLU A 4 1.21 -15.32 0.18
N PRO A 5 0.94 -16.05 1.29
CA PRO A 5 0.39 -17.40 1.21
C PRO A 5 -1.01 -17.36 0.56
N GLU A 6 -1.21 -18.19 -0.44
CA GLU A 6 -2.52 -18.40 -1.08
C GLU A 6 -3.44 -19.16 -0.10
N ASN A 7 -4.43 -18.47 0.41
CA ASN A 7 -5.46 -19.08 1.27
C ASN A 7 -6.63 -19.55 0.40
N HIS A 8 -6.72 -20.85 0.11
CA HIS A 8 -7.66 -21.50 -0.79
C HIS A 8 -9.02 -21.85 -0.16
N ASN A 9 -9.67 -20.92 0.56
CA ASN A 9 -11.02 -21.14 1.09
C ASN A 9 -12.03 -20.07 0.62
N GLY A 10 -12.09 -19.81 -0.68
CA GLY A 10 -13.10 -18.95 -1.32
C GLY A 10 -14.17 -19.78 -2.05
N ASN A 11 -15.44 -19.39 -1.95
CA ASN A 11 -16.52 -19.93 -2.75
C ASN A 11 -16.23 -19.63 -4.25
N PRO A 12 -16.10 -20.64 -5.15
CA PRO A 12 -15.64 -20.43 -6.51
C PRO A 12 -16.50 -19.50 -7.38
N SER A 13 -17.78 -19.32 -7.07
CA SER A 13 -18.66 -18.38 -7.79
C SER A 13 -18.38 -16.91 -7.45
N ARG A 14 -17.93 -16.62 -6.22
CA ARG A 14 -17.66 -15.26 -5.76
C ARG A 14 -16.35 -14.71 -6.34
N THR A 15 -15.37 -15.57 -6.57
CA THR A 15 -14.07 -15.17 -7.14
C THR A 15 -14.17 -14.75 -8.61
N HIS A 16 -15.03 -15.37 -9.40
CA HIS A 16 -15.16 -15.03 -10.84
C HIS A 16 -15.83 -13.66 -11.04
N ASP A 17 -16.92 -13.37 -10.33
CA ASP A 17 -17.61 -12.08 -10.39
C ASP A 17 -16.71 -10.92 -9.91
N ASP A 18 -15.87 -11.18 -8.89
CA ASP A 18 -14.94 -10.18 -8.36
C ASP A 18 -13.80 -9.90 -9.36
N ASP A 19 -13.28 -10.90 -10.03
CA ASP A 19 -12.24 -10.75 -11.07
C ASP A 19 -12.78 -10.04 -12.31
N ASP A 20 -14.00 -10.34 -12.75
CA ASP A 20 -14.67 -9.63 -13.85
C ASP A 20 -14.89 -8.16 -13.52
N ARG A 21 -15.29 -7.86 -12.28
CA ARG A 21 -15.42 -6.49 -11.78
C ARG A 21 -14.08 -5.74 -11.79
N ALA A 22 -12.99 -6.37 -11.32
CA ALA A 22 -11.67 -5.77 -11.32
C ALA A 22 -11.17 -5.50 -12.74
N ALA A 23 -11.41 -6.43 -13.68
CA ALA A 23 -11.07 -6.27 -15.09
C ALA A 23 -11.86 -5.11 -15.74
N ALA A 24 -13.16 -5.00 -15.50
CA ALA A 24 -13.99 -3.90 -15.99
C ALA A 24 -13.51 -2.55 -15.47
N LEU A 25 -13.25 -2.43 -14.16
CA LEU A 25 -12.71 -1.22 -13.55
C LEU A 25 -11.32 -0.89 -14.13
N SER A 26 -10.45 -1.88 -14.31
CA SER A 26 -9.13 -1.66 -14.92
C SER A 26 -9.24 -1.07 -16.32
N ALA A 27 -10.13 -1.59 -17.15
CA ALA A 27 -10.38 -1.08 -18.51
C ALA A 27 -10.86 0.38 -18.50
N GLU A 28 -11.67 0.76 -17.53
CA GLU A 28 -12.20 2.12 -17.41
C GLU A 28 -11.15 3.13 -16.88
N TYR A 29 -10.17 2.68 -16.08
CA TYR A 29 -9.19 3.55 -15.43
C TYR A 29 -7.85 3.62 -16.15
N ILE A 30 -7.50 2.64 -16.98
CA ILE A 30 -6.15 2.54 -17.59
C ILE A 30 -5.80 3.75 -18.47
N GLY A 31 -6.79 4.34 -19.14
CA GLY A 31 -6.61 5.53 -19.99
C GLY A 31 -6.54 6.86 -19.25
N LEU A 32 -6.74 6.85 -17.92
CA LEU A 32 -6.69 8.06 -17.10
C LEU A 32 -5.26 8.31 -16.60
N ASP A 33 -4.87 9.59 -16.45
CA ASP A 33 -3.68 9.96 -15.69
C ASP A 33 -3.86 9.66 -14.19
N VAL A 34 -2.76 9.68 -13.44
CA VAL A 34 -2.75 9.28 -12.02
C VAL A 34 -3.69 10.12 -11.16
N GLU A 35 -3.70 11.45 -11.36
CA GLU A 35 -4.56 12.35 -10.60
C GLU A 35 -6.04 12.10 -10.92
N SER A 36 -6.38 11.92 -12.18
CA SER A 36 -7.74 11.59 -12.64
C SER A 36 -8.20 10.23 -12.12
N ARG A 37 -7.30 9.23 -12.05
CA ARG A 37 -7.59 7.93 -11.40
C ARG A 37 -7.99 8.09 -9.95
N LEU A 38 -7.22 8.84 -9.16
CA LEU A 38 -7.53 9.05 -7.75
C LEU A 38 -8.81 9.87 -7.55
N ARG A 39 -9.03 10.93 -8.34
CA ARG A 39 -10.27 11.70 -8.28
C ARG A 39 -11.49 10.85 -8.62
N ARG A 40 -11.37 9.95 -9.60
CA ARG A 40 -12.42 9.02 -9.97
C ARG A 40 -12.67 8.00 -8.87
N LEU A 41 -11.62 7.46 -8.22
CA LEU A 41 -11.75 6.55 -7.09
C LEU A 41 -12.66 7.14 -5.99
N TYR A 42 -12.38 8.38 -5.56
CA TYR A 42 -13.16 9.04 -4.50
C TYR A 42 -14.54 9.54 -4.94
N ARG A 43 -14.86 9.46 -6.23
CA ARG A 43 -16.22 9.64 -6.73
C ARG A 43 -16.98 8.31 -6.75
N ASP A 44 -16.29 7.22 -7.08
CA ASP A 44 -16.88 5.89 -7.26
C ASP A 44 -17.00 5.11 -5.93
N PHE A 45 -16.17 5.47 -4.93
CA PHE A 45 -16.13 4.83 -3.59
C PHE A 45 -16.20 5.88 -2.48
N ALA A 46 -16.97 5.60 -1.43
CA ALA A 46 -17.00 6.44 -0.24
C ALA A 46 -15.64 6.41 0.47
N ILE A 47 -15.16 7.57 0.95
CA ILE A 47 -13.81 7.74 1.48
C ILE A 47 -13.52 6.84 2.70
N ASP A 48 -14.53 6.56 3.52
CA ASP A 48 -14.46 5.66 4.68
C ASP A 48 -14.43 4.17 4.28
N ARG A 49 -14.73 3.87 3.00
CA ARG A 49 -14.62 2.53 2.42
C ARG A 49 -13.32 2.32 1.63
N VAL A 50 -12.46 3.35 1.58
CA VAL A 50 -11.15 3.30 0.90
C VAL A 50 -10.05 3.15 1.94
N MET A 51 -9.30 2.05 1.86
CA MET A 51 -8.09 1.81 2.65
C MET A 51 -6.85 2.24 1.86
N VAL A 52 -6.13 3.25 2.32
CA VAL A 52 -4.83 3.64 1.73
C VAL A 52 -3.72 3.20 2.66
N THR A 53 -2.82 2.33 2.18
CA THR A 53 -1.66 1.91 2.96
C THR A 53 -0.37 2.53 2.43
N SER A 54 0.55 2.86 3.33
CA SER A 54 1.90 3.29 2.98
C SER A 54 2.92 2.65 3.91
N ALA A 55 4.01 2.13 3.33
CA ALA A 55 5.19 1.70 4.09
C ALA A 55 6.17 2.86 4.34
N PHE A 56 5.85 4.08 3.91
CA PHE A 56 6.75 5.24 3.95
C PHE A 56 8.16 4.94 3.40
N ALA A 57 8.21 4.10 2.36
CA ALA A 57 9.43 3.76 1.65
C ALA A 57 9.80 4.83 0.59
N ALA A 58 10.87 4.62 -0.13
CA ALA A 58 11.46 5.57 -1.07
C ALA A 58 10.49 6.18 -2.12
N THR A 59 9.43 5.45 -2.48
CA THR A 59 8.46 5.89 -3.50
C THR A 59 7.14 6.42 -2.91
N SER A 60 7.02 6.45 -1.58
CA SER A 60 5.73 6.74 -0.92
C SER A 60 5.29 8.20 -1.06
N ALA A 61 6.22 9.16 -1.14
CA ALA A 61 5.89 10.59 -1.19
C ALA A 61 4.95 10.95 -2.34
N TYR A 62 5.10 10.30 -3.50
CA TYR A 62 4.26 10.58 -4.67
C TYR A 62 2.77 10.30 -4.38
N LEU A 63 2.45 9.07 -3.96
CA LEU A 63 1.05 8.73 -3.66
C LEU A 63 0.51 9.58 -2.52
N LEU A 64 1.28 9.76 -1.43
CA LEU A 64 0.85 10.51 -0.26
C LEU A 64 0.59 11.99 -0.58
N HIS A 65 1.42 12.60 -1.42
CA HIS A 65 1.20 13.97 -1.89
C HIS A 65 -0.09 14.10 -2.71
N LEU A 66 -0.37 13.16 -3.63
CA LEU A 66 -1.62 13.17 -4.38
C LEU A 66 -2.84 12.95 -3.49
N VAL A 67 -2.77 12.01 -2.56
CA VAL A 67 -3.87 11.75 -1.62
C VAL A 67 -4.14 12.98 -0.77
N HIS A 68 -3.10 13.63 -0.22
CA HIS A 68 -3.25 14.88 0.52
C HIS A 68 -3.97 15.96 -0.30
N ARG A 69 -3.60 16.15 -1.57
CA ARG A 69 -4.21 17.18 -2.44
C ARG A 69 -5.65 16.86 -2.84
N ILE A 70 -6.00 15.59 -3.02
CA ILE A 70 -7.30 15.17 -3.57
C ILE A 70 -8.31 14.85 -2.47
N ALA A 71 -7.87 14.20 -1.42
CA ALA A 71 -8.68 13.70 -0.32
C ALA A 71 -7.95 13.89 1.03
N PRO A 72 -7.79 15.14 1.51
CA PRO A 72 -7.00 15.43 2.72
C PRO A 72 -7.52 14.75 3.99
N GLN A 73 -8.80 14.34 4.02
CA GLN A 73 -9.39 13.61 5.16
C GLN A 73 -9.08 12.09 5.11
N GLN A 74 -8.48 11.58 4.03
CA GLN A 74 -8.18 10.16 3.88
C GLN A 74 -7.19 9.71 4.96
N LYS A 75 -7.55 8.68 5.71
CA LYS A 75 -6.64 8.01 6.65
C LYS A 75 -5.62 7.18 5.90
N ILE A 76 -4.37 7.29 6.32
CA ILE A 76 -3.26 6.47 5.81
C ILE A 76 -2.91 5.42 6.85
N TYR A 77 -2.96 4.15 6.46
CA TYR A 77 -2.64 3.05 7.35
C TYR A 77 -1.18 2.64 7.19
N PHE A 78 -0.43 2.71 8.27
CA PHE A 78 0.96 2.27 8.35
C PHE A 78 1.03 0.97 9.13
N ILE A 79 1.47 -0.11 8.49
CA ILE A 79 1.66 -1.38 9.18
C ILE A 79 3.00 -1.31 9.92
N ASP A 80 2.91 -1.00 11.21
CA ASP A 80 4.08 -0.91 12.07
C ASP A 80 4.45 -2.28 12.61
N THR A 81 5.38 -2.92 11.92
CA THR A 81 5.87 -4.25 12.28
C THR A 81 6.80 -4.24 13.48
N GLY A 82 7.24 -3.08 13.97
CA GLY A 82 8.27 -2.94 15.00
C GLY A 82 9.71 -3.18 14.51
N TYR A 83 9.90 -3.50 13.22
CA TYR A 83 11.21 -3.80 12.61
C TYR A 83 11.65 -2.78 11.56
N HIS A 84 11.02 -1.59 11.56
CA HIS A 84 11.37 -0.52 10.63
C HIS A 84 12.69 0.15 10.98
N PHE A 85 13.41 0.61 9.96
CA PHE A 85 14.56 1.48 10.15
C PHE A 85 14.15 2.79 10.85
N PRO A 86 15.00 3.34 11.75
CA PRO A 86 14.73 4.65 12.35
C PRO A 86 14.50 5.75 11.32
N GLU A 87 15.22 5.69 10.19
CA GLU A 87 15.06 6.63 9.08
C GLU A 87 13.67 6.56 8.44
N THR A 88 13.06 5.37 8.37
CA THR A 88 11.69 5.19 7.85
C THR A 88 10.67 5.80 8.80
N LEU A 89 10.84 5.61 10.11
CA LEU A 89 9.96 6.21 11.13
C LEU A 89 10.08 7.73 11.14
N ALA A 90 11.30 8.27 11.05
CA ALA A 90 11.52 9.71 10.94
C ALA A 90 10.92 10.29 9.64
N TYR A 91 11.03 9.56 8.53
CA TYR A 91 10.44 9.97 7.27
C TYR A 91 8.90 9.93 7.30
N LYS A 92 8.31 8.92 7.94
CA LYS A 92 6.86 8.88 8.22
C LYS A 92 6.41 10.12 8.97
N GLU A 93 7.08 10.45 10.06
CA GLU A 93 6.76 11.63 10.87
C GLU A 93 6.88 12.91 10.05
N HIS A 94 7.98 13.07 9.30
CA HIS A 94 8.21 14.21 8.43
C HIS A 94 7.09 14.40 7.39
N LEU A 95 6.72 13.34 6.66
CA LEU A 95 5.63 13.43 5.67
C LEU A 95 4.26 13.66 6.32
N THR A 96 4.03 13.08 7.51
CA THR A 96 2.82 13.29 8.27
C THR A 96 2.62 14.76 8.62
N GLN A 97 3.67 15.41 9.10
CA GLN A 97 3.65 16.86 9.44
C GLN A 97 3.57 17.72 8.18
N LEU A 98 4.39 17.41 7.16
CA LEU A 98 4.47 18.20 5.93
C LEU A 98 3.14 18.26 5.18
N TYR A 99 2.41 17.17 5.12
CA TYR A 99 1.14 17.07 4.39
C TYR A 99 -0.08 17.07 5.32
N GLY A 100 0.09 17.18 6.64
CA GLY A 100 -1.03 17.11 7.57
C GLY A 100 -1.81 15.80 7.48
N LEU A 101 -1.11 14.66 7.28
CA LEU A 101 -1.75 13.37 7.10
C LEU A 101 -2.35 12.84 8.40
N THR A 102 -3.49 12.18 8.31
CA THR A 102 -4.01 11.36 9.40
C THR A 102 -3.47 9.94 9.25
N VAL A 103 -2.38 9.61 9.96
CA VAL A 103 -1.76 8.29 9.93
C VAL A 103 -2.26 7.44 11.08
N VAL A 104 -2.65 6.21 10.77
CA VAL A 104 -3.08 5.18 11.74
C VAL A 104 -2.05 4.07 11.73
N ASP A 105 -1.37 3.89 12.87
CA ASP A 105 -0.43 2.79 13.05
C ASP A 105 -1.21 1.50 13.33
N VAL A 106 -1.00 0.49 12.50
CA VAL A 106 -1.60 -0.85 12.61
C VAL A 106 -0.51 -1.81 13.07
N ARG A 107 -0.71 -2.47 14.21
CA ARG A 107 0.28 -3.32 14.87
C ARG A 107 -0.30 -4.67 15.21
N ALA A 108 0.58 -5.67 15.29
CA ALA A 108 0.25 -6.93 15.94
C ALA A 108 -0.09 -6.73 17.42
N GLU A 109 -0.83 -7.67 18.00
CA GLU A 109 -1.02 -7.72 19.45
C GLU A 109 0.33 -7.75 20.17
N SER A 110 0.45 -6.96 21.25
CA SER A 110 1.74 -6.73 21.92
C SER A 110 2.45 -8.04 22.32
N TRP A 111 1.71 -9.04 22.80
CA TRP A 111 2.29 -10.33 23.20
C TRP A 111 2.83 -11.13 22.02
N LYS A 112 2.19 -11.06 20.84
CA LYS A 112 2.64 -11.71 19.61
C LYS A 112 3.93 -11.06 19.08
N HIS A 113 3.97 -9.73 19.10
CA HIS A 113 5.17 -9.00 18.73
C HIS A 113 6.32 -9.30 19.67
N THR A 114 6.09 -9.28 21.01
CA THR A 114 7.09 -9.63 22.02
C THR A 114 7.63 -11.05 21.78
N PHE A 115 6.75 -12.02 21.53
CA PHE A 115 7.16 -13.39 21.22
C PHE A 115 8.10 -13.43 19.99
N THR A 116 7.74 -12.77 18.88
CA THR A 116 8.59 -12.77 17.68
C THR A 116 9.91 -12.06 17.89
N LEU A 117 9.96 -11.08 18.78
CA LEU A 117 11.17 -10.35 19.13
C LEU A 117 12.11 -11.21 20.01
N GLU A 118 11.62 -11.79 21.10
CA GLU A 118 12.39 -12.62 22.03
C GLU A 118 12.91 -13.90 21.36
N ASP A 119 12.06 -14.56 20.56
CA ASP A 119 12.43 -15.76 19.80
C ASP A 119 13.33 -15.47 18.59
N ARG A 120 13.52 -14.21 18.20
CA ARG A 120 14.22 -13.80 16.97
C ARG A 120 13.64 -14.51 15.73
N THR A 121 12.32 -14.57 15.67
CA THR A 121 11.60 -15.31 14.61
C THR A 121 11.96 -14.84 13.20
N TRP A 122 12.32 -13.55 13.02
CA TRP A 122 12.75 -13.02 11.72
C TRP A 122 14.01 -13.71 11.14
N GLU A 123 14.84 -14.32 12.00
CA GLU A 123 16.04 -15.06 11.56
C GLU A 123 15.73 -16.53 11.26
N LYS A 124 14.81 -17.13 12.02
CA LYS A 124 14.47 -18.54 11.94
C LYS A 124 13.43 -18.83 10.87
N ASP A 125 12.36 -18.03 10.86
CA ASP A 125 11.23 -18.12 9.93
C ASP A 125 10.70 -16.71 9.60
N PRO A 126 11.30 -16.02 8.60
CA PRO A 126 10.88 -14.69 8.19
C PRO A 126 9.41 -14.63 7.74
N ASN A 127 8.89 -15.72 7.15
CA ASN A 127 7.49 -15.77 6.68
C ASN A 127 6.52 -15.79 7.88
N PHE A 128 6.82 -16.60 8.90
CA PHE A 128 6.02 -16.64 10.12
C PHE A 128 6.09 -15.31 10.88
N CYS A 129 7.27 -14.71 11.00
CA CYS A 129 7.42 -13.37 11.56
C CYS A 129 6.57 -12.34 10.82
N CYS A 130 6.61 -12.37 9.48
CA CYS A 130 5.82 -11.49 8.63
C CYS A 130 4.31 -11.75 8.76
N SER A 131 3.88 -13.00 8.87
CA SER A 131 2.47 -13.34 9.04
C SER A 131 1.89 -12.72 10.32
N ILE A 132 2.64 -12.77 11.42
CA ILE A 132 2.21 -12.21 12.72
C ILE A 132 2.23 -10.68 12.72
N ASN A 133 3.36 -10.08 12.30
CA ASN A 133 3.57 -8.65 12.50
C ASN A 133 3.05 -7.77 11.36
N LYS A 134 2.67 -8.35 10.22
CA LYS A 134 2.21 -7.61 9.06
C LYS A 134 0.89 -8.12 8.51
N VAL A 135 0.79 -9.43 8.20
CA VAL A 135 -0.38 -9.96 7.49
C VAL A 135 -1.60 -9.98 8.38
N GLU A 136 -1.49 -10.55 9.57
CA GLU A 136 -2.63 -10.67 10.51
C GLU A 136 -3.24 -9.30 10.89
N PRO A 137 -2.47 -8.26 11.30
CA PRO A 137 -3.02 -6.96 11.58
C PRO A 137 -3.73 -6.32 10.37
N LEU A 138 -3.18 -6.53 9.18
CA LEU A 138 -3.78 -6.03 7.94
C LEU A 138 -5.08 -6.76 7.59
N GLU A 139 -5.14 -8.08 7.78
CA GLU A 139 -6.33 -8.89 7.56
C GLU A 139 -7.50 -8.47 8.48
N GLN A 140 -7.21 -8.15 9.73
CA GLN A 140 -8.21 -7.65 10.68
C GLN A 140 -8.77 -6.29 10.23
N LEU A 141 -7.91 -5.42 9.70
CA LEU A 141 -8.29 -4.09 9.24
C LEU A 141 -9.14 -4.12 7.96
N ARG A 142 -8.81 -4.97 7.00
CA ARG A 142 -9.35 -4.92 5.62
C ARG A 142 -10.86 -5.14 5.52
N ASN A 143 -11.48 -5.83 6.49
CA ASN A 143 -12.90 -6.17 6.44
C ASN A 143 -13.85 -4.96 6.45
N ASP A 144 -13.34 -3.79 6.86
CA ASP A 144 -14.10 -2.55 6.92
C ASP A 144 -14.09 -1.77 5.59
N PHE A 145 -13.34 -2.26 4.57
CA PHE A 145 -13.08 -1.52 3.34
C PHE A 145 -13.53 -2.29 2.09
N ASP A 146 -13.89 -1.53 1.04
CA ASP A 146 -14.25 -2.08 -0.27
C ASP A 146 -13.06 -2.10 -1.24
N VAL A 147 -12.13 -1.14 -1.09
CA VAL A 147 -10.97 -1.02 -1.97
C VAL A 147 -9.72 -0.67 -1.19
N TRP A 148 -8.61 -1.31 -1.55
CA TRP A 148 -7.29 -1.09 -0.97
C TRP A 148 -6.35 -0.43 -1.97
N VAL A 149 -5.95 0.80 -1.70
CA VAL A 149 -5.01 1.60 -2.51
C VAL A 149 -3.58 1.35 -2.06
N SER A 150 -2.70 1.08 -3.03
CA SER A 150 -1.27 0.90 -2.79
C SER A 150 -0.43 1.54 -3.90
N GLY A 151 0.69 2.15 -3.53
CA GLY A 151 1.60 2.87 -4.43
C GLY A 151 2.58 1.98 -5.19
N LEU A 152 2.15 0.82 -5.68
CA LEU A 152 2.98 -0.08 -6.46
C LEU A 152 3.22 0.46 -7.88
N MET A 153 4.41 0.17 -8.43
CA MET A 153 4.79 0.47 -9.80
C MET A 153 5.33 -0.79 -10.47
N ARG A 154 5.01 -1.02 -11.76
CA ARG A 154 5.36 -2.25 -12.51
C ARG A 154 6.84 -2.58 -12.50
N TRP A 155 7.68 -1.56 -12.67
CA TRP A 155 9.14 -1.73 -12.77
C TRP A 155 9.83 -2.18 -11.46
N GLN A 156 9.13 -2.21 -10.35
CA GLN A 156 9.73 -2.55 -9.04
C GLN A 156 10.05 -4.04 -8.90
N THR A 157 9.28 -4.94 -9.51
CA THR A 157 9.53 -6.39 -9.55
C THR A 157 8.86 -7.05 -10.77
N GLU A 158 9.36 -8.23 -11.20
CA GLU A 158 8.72 -9.02 -12.26
C GLU A 158 7.25 -9.35 -11.97
N HIS A 159 6.95 -9.74 -10.73
CA HIS A 159 5.57 -10.01 -10.33
C HIS A 159 4.66 -8.79 -10.55
N ARG A 160 5.15 -7.58 -10.26
CA ARG A 160 4.37 -6.36 -10.44
C ARG A 160 4.18 -5.95 -11.90
N ALA A 161 5.05 -6.44 -12.79
CA ALA A 161 4.94 -6.17 -14.24
C ALA A 161 3.65 -6.71 -14.85
N SER A 162 3.10 -7.79 -14.31
CA SER A 162 1.87 -8.45 -14.79
C SER A 162 0.58 -7.90 -14.16
N LEU A 163 0.66 -7.01 -13.16
CA LEU A 163 -0.52 -6.49 -12.46
C LEU A 163 -1.37 -5.58 -13.35
N ASN A 164 -2.67 -5.54 -13.07
CA ASN A 164 -3.62 -4.57 -13.61
C ASN A 164 -3.85 -3.42 -12.63
N VAL A 165 -4.45 -2.33 -13.10
CA VAL A 165 -4.77 -1.14 -12.28
C VAL A 165 -5.68 -1.51 -11.11
N PHE A 166 -6.65 -2.41 -11.37
CA PHE A 166 -7.42 -3.08 -10.32
C PHE A 166 -7.20 -4.57 -10.38
N GLU A 167 -7.14 -5.21 -9.22
CA GLU A 167 -7.10 -6.65 -9.06
C GLU A 167 -7.91 -7.09 -7.85
N THR A 168 -8.46 -8.28 -7.90
CA THR A 168 -9.05 -8.93 -6.74
C THR A 168 -8.02 -9.86 -6.10
N ARG A 169 -7.79 -9.69 -4.81
CA ARG A 169 -6.98 -10.62 -4.01
C ARG A 169 -7.65 -10.89 -2.67
N ASN A 170 -7.83 -12.16 -2.36
CA ASN A 170 -8.45 -12.60 -1.11
C ASN A 170 -9.82 -11.92 -0.85
N GLY A 171 -10.64 -11.75 -1.91
CA GLY A 171 -11.96 -11.13 -1.81
C GLY A 171 -11.94 -9.61 -1.58
N MET A 172 -10.80 -8.95 -1.80
CA MET A 172 -10.67 -7.50 -1.70
C MET A 172 -10.20 -6.89 -3.02
N LEU A 173 -10.85 -5.82 -3.45
CA LEU A 173 -10.45 -5.04 -4.62
C LEU A 173 -9.20 -4.22 -4.28
N LYS A 174 -8.11 -4.45 -4.99
CA LYS A 174 -6.85 -3.69 -4.87
C LYS A 174 -6.74 -2.69 -6.02
N PHE A 175 -6.32 -1.47 -5.72
CA PHE A 175 -6.14 -0.41 -6.69
C PHE A 175 -4.71 0.13 -6.67
N TYR A 176 -4.08 0.17 -7.84
CA TYR A 176 -2.70 0.61 -8.03
C TYR A 176 -2.64 1.84 -8.95
N PRO A 177 -2.92 3.05 -8.43
CA PRO A 177 -3.00 4.26 -9.26
C PRO A 177 -1.69 4.60 -9.97
N LEU A 178 -0.53 4.21 -9.39
CA LEU A 178 0.81 4.51 -9.91
C LEU A 178 1.40 3.38 -10.77
N LEU A 179 0.62 2.35 -11.09
CA LEU A 179 1.15 1.09 -11.63
C LEU A 179 2.01 1.28 -12.89
N ASP A 180 1.58 2.12 -13.81
CA ASP A 180 2.22 2.42 -15.09
C ASP A 180 3.14 3.65 -15.09
N VAL A 181 3.34 4.28 -13.92
CA VAL A 181 4.30 5.38 -13.76
C VAL A 181 5.73 4.85 -13.90
N SER A 182 6.50 5.41 -14.84
CA SER A 182 7.91 5.09 -15.03
C SER A 182 8.78 5.67 -13.89
N ARG A 183 10.05 5.24 -13.82
CA ARG A 183 11.03 5.84 -12.88
C ARG A 183 11.23 7.32 -13.17
N GLU A 184 11.35 7.66 -14.45
CA GLU A 184 11.60 9.01 -14.95
C GLU A 184 10.42 9.93 -14.61
N GLU A 185 9.19 9.46 -14.79
CA GLU A 185 7.98 10.21 -14.42
C GLU A 185 7.87 10.42 -12.92
N ARG A 186 8.11 9.37 -12.11
CA ARG A 186 8.15 9.50 -10.66
C ARG A 186 9.19 10.52 -10.21
N ASP A 187 10.43 10.43 -10.73
CA ASP A 187 11.53 11.32 -10.34
C ASP A 187 11.28 12.76 -10.79
N ARG A 188 10.67 12.94 -11.96
CA ARG A 188 10.22 14.24 -12.43
C ARG A 188 9.17 14.83 -11.50
N TYR A 189 8.12 14.08 -11.16
CA TYR A 189 7.07 14.52 -10.26
C TYR A 189 7.62 14.92 -8.88
N ILE A 190 8.53 14.11 -8.30
CA ILE A 190 9.18 14.41 -7.03
C ILE A 190 9.93 15.75 -7.09
N ARG A 191 10.68 16.00 -8.18
CA ARG A 191 11.42 17.27 -8.34
C ARG A 191 10.50 18.46 -8.61
N GLU A 192 9.48 18.32 -9.47
CA GLU A 192 8.54 19.39 -9.82
C GLU A 192 7.72 19.89 -8.63
N HIS A 193 7.49 18.99 -7.66
CA HIS A 193 6.73 19.30 -6.44
C HIS A 193 7.59 19.46 -5.20
N ASP A 194 8.93 19.45 -5.36
CA ASP A 194 9.90 19.55 -4.25
C ASP A 194 9.60 18.57 -3.10
N LEU A 195 9.27 17.31 -3.46
CA LEU A 195 8.93 16.30 -2.49
C LEU A 195 10.20 15.74 -1.83
N PRO A 196 10.18 15.47 -0.52
CA PRO A 196 11.34 14.92 0.16
C PRO A 196 11.61 13.47 -0.27
N PHE A 197 12.89 13.14 -0.47
CA PHE A 197 13.34 11.78 -0.67
C PHE A 197 13.51 11.06 0.67
N HIS A 198 13.26 9.74 0.66
CA HIS A 198 13.57 8.93 1.81
C HIS A 198 15.08 8.93 2.10
N PRO A 199 15.53 9.13 3.36
CA PRO A 199 16.96 9.27 3.67
C PRO A 199 17.83 8.10 3.22
N LEU A 200 17.30 6.87 3.20
CA LEU A 200 18.02 5.68 2.75
C LEU A 200 18.26 5.61 1.24
N VAL A 201 17.57 6.41 0.41
CA VAL A 201 17.82 6.47 -1.04
C VAL A 201 19.26 6.88 -1.32
N ALA A 202 19.82 7.85 -0.56
CA ALA A 202 21.21 8.26 -0.67
C ALA A 202 22.23 7.16 -0.26
N LYS A 203 21.75 6.14 0.47
CA LYS A 203 22.54 4.97 0.90
C LYS A 203 22.34 3.74 -0.01
N GLY A 204 21.58 3.88 -1.11
CA GLY A 204 21.37 2.81 -2.10
C GLY A 204 20.19 1.87 -1.82
N TYR A 205 19.27 2.25 -0.90
CA TYR A 205 18.07 1.48 -0.59
C TYR A 205 16.86 1.90 -1.46
#